data_1812a4580ced96c3b38e36b06d63c88a
#
_entry.id   1812a4580ced96c3b38e36b06d63c88a
#
_cell.length_a   1.000
_cell.length_b   1.000
_cell.length_c   1.000
_cell.angle_alpha   90.00
_cell.angle_beta   90.00
_cell.angle_gamma   90.00
#
_symmetry.space_group_name_H-M   'P 1'
#
loop_
_entity.id
_entity.type
_entity.pdbx_description
1 polymer ?
#
loop_
_entity_poly.entity_id
_entity_poly.type
_entity_poly.pdbx_seq_one_letter_code
_entity_poly.pdbx_strand_id
1 'polypeptide(L)'
;MSPVAGIRFVRHIAAIALLAAPFHAGADTIGCVTTAWKLIGANHKVCVEAFHDPKIAGVTCHVSQARTGGVSGSLGLAQDPSQFSLACRQTGPIALPAKLPAEETVFSEDTSILFKETRIVRLWD
;
A
#
# COMPACT_ATOMS: atom_id res chain seq x y z
N MET A 1 -57.22 -47.37 1.72
CA MET A 1 -55.91 -47.43 1.02
C MET A 1 -55.58 -46.06 0.59
N SER A 2 -54.72 -45.33 1.34
CA SER A 2 -54.33 -43.97 1.07
C SER A 2 -52.83 -43.95 0.68
N PRO A 3 -52.44 -43.32 -0.40
CA PRO A 3 -51.00 -43.20 -0.75
C PRO A 3 -50.37 -42.05 0.05
N VAL A 4 -49.26 -42.37 0.67
CA VAL A 4 -48.39 -41.46 1.41
C VAL A 4 -47.64 -40.57 0.43
N ALA A 5 -47.86 -39.25 0.50
CA ALA A 5 -47.13 -38.24 -0.28
C ALA A 5 -45.72 -38.05 0.30
N GLY A 6 -44.72 -38.43 -0.47
CA GLY A 6 -43.31 -38.20 -0.12
C GLY A 6 -42.91 -36.73 -0.29
N ILE A 7 -42.58 -36.10 0.81
CA ILE A 7 -42.02 -34.72 0.84
C ILE A 7 -40.56 -34.81 0.44
N ARG A 8 -40.23 -34.29 -0.77
CA ARG A 8 -38.85 -34.09 -1.23
C ARG A 8 -38.28 -32.81 -0.61
N PHE A 9 -37.43 -32.99 0.41
CA PHE A 9 -36.60 -31.89 0.93
C PHE A 9 -35.53 -31.47 -0.13
N VAL A 10 -35.77 -30.38 -0.78
CA VAL A 10 -34.74 -29.74 -1.62
C VAL A 10 -33.78 -28.99 -0.71
N ARG A 11 -32.59 -29.55 -0.50
CA ARG A 11 -31.50 -28.87 0.23
C ARG A 11 -30.90 -27.83 -0.69
N HIS A 12 -31.23 -26.57 -0.46
CA HIS A 12 -30.53 -25.43 -1.10
C HIS A 12 -29.16 -25.27 -0.41
N ILE A 13 -28.12 -25.70 -1.09
CA ILE A 13 -26.76 -25.41 -0.67
C ILE A 13 -26.47 -23.97 -1.17
N ALA A 14 -26.57 -23.00 -0.27
CA ALA A 14 -26.13 -21.64 -0.52
C ALA A 14 -24.59 -21.66 -0.61
N ALA A 15 -24.07 -21.55 -1.81
CA ALA A 15 -22.64 -21.33 -2.03
C ALA A 15 -22.28 -19.92 -1.59
N ILE A 16 -21.65 -19.79 -0.43
CA ILE A 16 -21.06 -18.55 0.04
C ILE A 16 -19.79 -18.31 -0.78
N ALA A 17 -19.87 -17.45 -1.78
CA ALA A 17 -18.71 -16.95 -2.50
C ALA A 17 -17.92 -16.04 -1.55
N LEU A 18 -16.80 -16.55 -1.01
CA LEU A 18 -15.83 -15.73 -0.31
C LEU A 18 -15.20 -14.77 -1.35
N LEU A 19 -15.62 -13.52 -1.34
CA LEU A 19 -14.91 -12.46 -2.05
C LEU A 19 -13.57 -12.25 -1.32
N ALA A 20 -12.50 -12.77 -1.91
CA ALA A 20 -11.15 -12.42 -1.52
C ALA A 20 -10.93 -10.96 -1.90
N ALA A 21 -11.03 -10.04 -0.93
CA ALA A 21 -10.65 -8.66 -1.13
C ALA A 21 -9.13 -8.61 -1.44
N PRO A 22 -8.69 -7.87 -2.45
CA PRO A 22 -7.28 -7.70 -2.69
C PRO A 22 -6.65 -7.00 -1.48
N PHE A 23 -5.70 -7.67 -0.83
CA PHE A 23 -4.85 -7.05 0.17
C PHE A 23 -3.98 -6.03 -0.56
N HIS A 24 -4.35 -4.76 -0.48
CA HIS A 24 -3.44 -3.70 -0.83
C HIS A 24 -2.41 -3.63 0.30
N ALA A 25 -1.16 -3.88 -0.03
CA ALA A 25 -0.06 -3.63 0.88
C ALA A 25 0.05 -2.10 1.05
N GLY A 26 -0.69 -1.56 2.00
CA GLY A 26 -0.57 -0.17 2.39
C GLY A 26 0.73 0.05 3.14
N ALA A 27 1.30 1.25 3.02
CA ALA A 27 2.40 1.65 3.89
C ALA A 27 1.85 2.19 5.20
N ASP A 28 2.56 1.87 6.28
CA ASP A 28 2.29 2.43 7.59
C ASP A 28 3.10 3.72 7.77
N THR A 29 2.42 4.84 8.00
CA THR A 29 3.10 6.10 8.33
C THR A 29 3.75 5.98 9.70
N ILE A 30 5.07 6.00 9.74
CA ILE A 30 5.84 5.98 11.00
C ILE A 30 5.78 7.35 11.66
N GLY A 31 5.93 8.42 10.89
CA GLY A 31 5.83 9.79 11.39
C GLY A 31 6.31 10.82 10.40
N CYS A 32 6.05 12.08 10.75
CA CYS A 32 6.48 13.23 9.98
C CYS A 32 7.18 14.25 10.88
N VAL A 33 8.22 14.88 10.35
CA VAL A 33 8.94 15.98 11.01
C VAL A 33 8.76 17.24 10.17
N THR A 34 8.29 18.32 10.81
CA THR A 34 8.18 19.63 10.16
C THR A 34 9.57 20.22 9.99
N THR A 35 9.93 20.53 8.74
CA THR A 35 11.24 21.08 8.38
C THR A 35 11.24 22.60 8.22
N ALA A 36 10.08 23.18 7.89
CA ALA A 36 9.92 24.62 7.80
C ALA A 36 8.54 25.04 8.29
N TRP A 37 8.52 25.98 9.22
CA TRP A 37 7.31 26.55 9.79
C TRP A 37 7.00 27.88 9.13
N LYS A 38 5.81 28.03 8.58
CA LYS A 38 5.31 29.30 8.06
C LYS A 38 4.09 29.72 8.86
N LEU A 39 4.07 31.00 9.25
CA LEU A 39 2.92 31.55 10.00
C LEU A 39 1.65 31.58 9.15
N ILE A 40 1.80 31.74 7.84
CA ILE A 40 0.72 31.73 6.85
C ILE A 40 1.18 30.85 5.69
N GLY A 41 0.41 29.83 5.36
CA GLY A 41 0.67 28.91 4.26
C GLY A 41 0.99 27.48 4.71
N ALA A 42 1.44 26.68 3.74
CA ALA A 42 1.70 25.26 3.97
C ALA A 42 3.09 25.04 4.58
N ASN A 43 3.15 24.25 5.65
CA ASN A 43 4.40 23.81 6.25
C ASN A 43 5.03 22.70 5.43
N HIS A 44 6.35 22.76 5.30
CA HIS A 44 7.13 21.66 4.72
C HIS A 44 7.44 20.64 5.82
N LYS A 45 7.32 19.37 5.48
CA LYS A 45 7.61 18.26 6.37
C LYS A 45 8.29 17.12 5.61
N VAL A 46 9.03 16.30 6.33
CA VAL A 46 9.52 15.01 5.83
C VAL A 46 8.74 13.92 6.56
N CYS A 47 8.11 13.04 5.83
CA CYS A 47 7.39 11.89 6.35
C CYS A 47 8.16 10.61 6.05
N VAL A 48 8.13 9.69 7.01
CA VAL A 48 8.69 8.35 6.88
C VAL A 48 7.55 7.34 6.92
N GLU A 49 7.53 6.47 5.95
CA GLU A 49 6.58 5.38 5.81
C GLU A 49 7.30 4.05 5.71
N ALA A 50 6.71 3.00 6.27
CA ALA A 50 7.22 1.64 6.18
C ALA A 50 6.27 0.78 5.35
N PHE A 51 6.83 -0.07 4.52
CA PHE A 51 6.07 -1.08 3.80
C PHE A 51 6.84 -2.41 3.77
N HIS A 52 6.10 -3.49 3.61
CA HIS A 52 6.65 -4.83 3.46
C HIS A 52 6.59 -5.26 2.00
N ASP A 53 7.62 -5.98 1.55
CA ASP A 53 7.53 -6.60 0.24
C ASP A 53 6.39 -7.64 0.24
N PRO A 54 5.47 -7.60 -0.73
CA PRO A 54 4.30 -8.47 -0.73
C PRO A 54 4.64 -9.96 -0.95
N LYS A 55 5.85 -10.26 -1.44
CA LYS A 55 6.28 -11.62 -1.76
C LYS A 55 7.53 -12.08 -1.01
N ILE A 56 8.28 -11.16 -0.43
CA ILE A 56 9.50 -11.48 0.31
C ILE A 56 9.25 -11.19 1.78
N ALA A 57 9.00 -12.24 2.57
CA ALA A 57 8.83 -12.11 4.01
C ALA A 57 10.16 -11.75 4.68
N GLY A 58 10.08 -11.06 5.83
CA GLY A 58 11.24 -10.70 6.65
C GLY A 58 12.02 -9.48 6.16
N VAL A 59 11.49 -8.73 5.20
CA VAL A 59 12.07 -7.47 4.72
C VAL A 59 11.07 -6.34 4.90
N THR A 60 11.53 -5.24 5.51
CA THR A 60 10.78 -4.00 5.64
C THR A 60 11.55 -2.88 4.97
N CYS A 61 10.87 -2.13 4.14
CA CYS A 61 11.41 -0.96 3.47
C CYS A 61 10.83 0.31 4.10
N HIS A 62 11.67 1.32 4.24
CA HIS A 62 11.31 2.64 4.72
C HIS A 62 11.54 3.64 3.60
N VAL A 63 10.52 4.40 3.28
CA VAL A 63 10.60 5.51 2.34
C VAL A 63 10.43 6.82 3.10
N SER A 64 11.35 7.76 2.92
CA SER A 64 11.20 9.11 3.43
C SER A 64 11.00 10.08 2.28
N GLN A 65 9.98 10.92 2.39
CA GLN A 65 9.58 11.85 1.35
C GLN A 65 9.38 13.24 1.94
N ALA A 66 9.84 14.26 1.22
CA ALA A 66 9.47 15.63 1.49
C ALA A 66 8.02 15.86 1.05
N ARG A 67 7.21 16.45 1.91
CA ARG A 67 5.80 16.76 1.62
C ARG A 67 5.51 18.23 1.92
N THR A 68 4.74 18.85 1.04
CA THR A 68 4.22 20.20 1.27
C THR A 68 2.76 20.07 1.66
N GLY A 69 2.39 20.63 2.81
CA GLY A 69 1.01 20.67 3.27
C GLY A 69 0.17 21.73 2.55
N GLY A 70 -1.12 21.82 2.92
CA GLY A 70 -2.07 22.81 2.39
C GLY A 70 -2.69 22.44 1.04
N VAL A 71 -3.56 23.31 0.53
CA VAL A 71 -4.32 23.07 -0.69
C VAL A 71 -3.40 22.92 -1.91
N SER A 72 -2.38 23.75 -2.02
CA SER A 72 -1.43 23.67 -3.14
C SER A 72 -0.62 22.38 -3.15
N GLY A 73 -0.28 21.83 -1.98
CA GLY A 73 0.38 20.53 -1.87
C GLY A 73 -0.54 19.37 -2.26
N SER A 74 -1.78 19.38 -1.77
CA SER A 74 -2.76 18.34 -2.08
C SER A 74 -3.19 18.32 -3.55
N LEU A 75 -3.21 19.47 -4.21
CA LEU A 75 -3.51 19.59 -5.64
C LEU A 75 -2.28 19.33 -6.55
N GLY A 76 -1.09 19.10 -5.98
CA GLY A 76 0.13 18.90 -6.76
C GLY A 76 0.66 20.15 -7.43
N LEU A 77 0.18 21.34 -7.06
CA LEU A 77 0.60 22.63 -7.58
C LEU A 77 1.84 23.20 -6.86
N ALA A 78 2.19 22.60 -5.71
CA ALA A 78 3.40 22.96 -4.99
C ALA A 78 4.65 22.40 -5.70
N GLN A 79 5.79 23.00 -5.39
CA GLN A 79 7.08 22.55 -5.88
C GLN A 79 7.25 21.04 -5.62
N ASP A 80 7.66 20.32 -6.66
CA ASP A 80 7.72 18.86 -6.65
C ASP A 80 8.79 18.35 -5.67
N PRO A 81 8.41 17.70 -4.57
CA PRO A 81 9.36 16.96 -3.78
C PRO A 81 9.64 15.61 -4.47
N SER A 82 10.32 15.62 -5.59
CA SER A 82 10.83 14.39 -6.21
C SER A 82 11.94 13.73 -5.38
N GLN A 83 12.32 14.38 -4.27
CA GLN A 83 13.34 13.88 -3.36
C GLN A 83 12.72 12.89 -2.39
N PHE A 84 13.09 11.64 -2.56
CA PHE A 84 12.80 10.59 -1.61
C PHE A 84 14.05 9.75 -1.34
N SER A 85 14.06 9.07 -0.22
CA SER A 85 15.11 8.12 0.15
C SER A 85 14.45 6.79 0.50
N LEU A 86 15.03 5.70 0.01
CA LEU A 86 14.57 4.34 0.25
C LEU A 86 15.66 3.54 0.96
N ALA A 87 15.28 2.85 2.03
CA ALA A 87 16.15 1.91 2.73
C ALA A 87 15.36 0.67 3.11
N CYS A 88 15.83 -0.50 2.68
CA CYS A 88 15.24 -1.78 3.05
C CYS A 88 16.15 -2.52 4.03
N ARG A 89 15.54 -3.18 5.02
CA ARG A 89 16.26 -3.92 6.06
C ARG A 89 15.60 -5.27 6.30
N GLN A 90 16.42 -6.22 6.69
CA GLN A 90 15.92 -7.47 7.25
C GLN A 90 15.34 -7.22 8.64
N THR A 91 14.08 -7.58 8.82
CA THR A 91 13.33 -7.44 10.08
C THR A 91 12.86 -8.79 10.65
N GLY A 92 13.15 -9.87 9.94
CA GLY A 92 12.83 -11.24 10.33
C GLY A 92 13.53 -12.26 9.44
N PRO A 93 13.25 -13.54 9.61
CA PRO A 93 13.74 -14.57 8.70
C PRO A 93 13.26 -14.29 7.27
N ILE A 94 14.20 -14.23 6.33
CA ILE A 94 13.84 -14.02 4.92
C ILE A 94 13.28 -15.31 4.35
N ALA A 95 12.08 -15.23 3.77
CA ALA A 95 11.47 -16.31 3.01
C ALA A 95 11.23 -15.85 1.58
N LEU A 96 11.84 -16.54 0.63
CA LEU A 96 11.69 -16.31 -0.79
C LEU A 96 10.71 -17.33 -1.38
N PRO A 97 9.77 -16.88 -2.24
CA PRO A 97 8.95 -17.81 -3.00
C PRO A 97 9.80 -18.56 -4.04
N ALA A 98 9.29 -19.68 -4.53
CA ALA A 98 9.99 -20.50 -5.53
C ALA A 98 10.26 -19.75 -6.85
N LYS A 99 9.48 -18.71 -7.13
CA LYS A 99 9.63 -17.86 -8.32
C LYS A 99 9.21 -16.43 -8.00
N LEU A 100 10.07 -15.49 -8.40
CA LEU A 100 9.77 -14.05 -8.36
C LEU A 100 9.68 -13.50 -9.78
N PRO A 101 8.79 -12.53 -10.05
CA PRO A 101 8.82 -11.76 -11.29
C PRO A 101 10.11 -10.96 -11.38
N ALA A 102 10.66 -10.82 -12.60
CA ALA A 102 11.85 -9.99 -12.84
C ALA A 102 11.61 -8.52 -12.47
N GLU A 103 10.37 -8.06 -12.59
CA GLU A 103 9.94 -6.71 -12.24
C GLU A 103 8.57 -6.76 -11.55
N GLU A 104 8.42 -6.05 -10.43
CA GLU A 104 7.15 -5.95 -9.70
C GLU A 104 7.07 -4.67 -8.90
N THR A 105 5.94 -3.97 -9.00
CA THR A 105 5.64 -2.84 -8.13
C THR A 105 5.36 -3.35 -6.72
N VAL A 106 6.20 -2.96 -5.76
CA VAL A 106 6.09 -3.38 -4.37
C VAL A 106 5.48 -2.33 -3.46
N PHE A 107 5.41 -1.09 -3.94
CA PHE A 107 4.78 0.03 -3.26
C PHE A 107 4.28 1.05 -4.27
N SER A 108 3.12 1.61 -4.04
CA SER A 108 2.54 2.69 -4.81
C SER A 108 1.71 3.58 -3.90
N GLU A 109 1.90 4.88 -4.01
CA GLU A 109 1.17 5.89 -3.26
C GLU A 109 0.87 7.11 -4.12
N ASP A 110 -0.38 7.54 -4.10
CA ASP A 110 -0.79 8.81 -4.70
C ASP A 110 -0.31 9.97 -3.83
N THR A 111 0.65 10.73 -4.33
CA THR A 111 1.21 11.89 -3.62
C THR A 111 0.46 13.19 -3.91
N SER A 112 -0.42 13.20 -4.89
CA SER A 112 -1.39 14.26 -5.13
C SER A 112 -2.69 13.74 -5.71
N ILE A 113 -3.77 14.49 -5.53
CA ILE A 113 -5.10 14.12 -6.03
C ILE A 113 -5.15 14.06 -7.56
N LEU A 114 -4.28 14.80 -8.25
CA LEU A 114 -4.40 15.00 -9.69
C LEU A 114 -3.31 14.39 -10.56
N PHE A 115 -2.02 14.36 -10.11
CA PHE A 115 -0.94 14.14 -11.08
C PHE A 115 0.29 13.37 -10.59
N LYS A 116 0.41 13.03 -9.31
CA LYS A 116 1.67 12.49 -8.78
C LYS A 116 1.48 11.20 -8.02
N GLU A 117 2.17 10.18 -8.48
CA GLU A 117 2.27 8.88 -7.86
C GLU A 117 3.73 8.57 -7.56
N THR A 118 4.02 8.09 -6.36
CA THR A 118 5.31 7.49 -6.03
C THR A 118 5.18 5.99 -6.17
N ARG A 119 6.04 5.38 -6.99
CA ARG A 119 6.06 3.95 -7.23
C ARG A 119 7.46 3.38 -7.00
N ILE A 120 7.52 2.31 -6.23
CA ILE A 120 8.77 1.58 -6.00
C ILE A 120 8.63 0.21 -6.66
N VAL A 121 9.60 -0.09 -7.51
CA VAL A 121 9.65 -1.32 -8.29
C VAL A 121 10.83 -2.15 -7.81
N ARG A 122 10.57 -3.42 -7.49
CA ARG A 122 11.61 -4.40 -7.23
C ARG A 122 12.05 -5.01 -8.56
N LEU A 123 13.33 -4.99 -8.80
CA LEU A 123 13.98 -5.71 -9.88
C LEU A 123 14.67 -6.95 -9.29
N TRP A 124 14.51 -8.08 -9.97
CA TRP A 124 15.09 -9.36 -9.58
C TRP A 124 15.90 -9.93 -10.74
N ASP A 125 17.17 -10.23 -10.51
CA ASP A 125 18.10 -10.86 -11.46
C ASP A 125 18.54 -12.26 -11.01
#